data_98a71a3ee1382dc75e6b4f794f107a88
#
_entry.id   98a71a3ee1382dc75e6b4f794f107a88
#
_cell.length_a   1.000
_cell.length_b   1.000
_cell.length_c   1.000
_cell.angle_alpha   90.00
_cell.angle_beta   90.00
_cell.angle_gamma   90.00
#
_symmetry.space_group_name_H-M   'P 1'
#
loop_
_entity.id
_entity.type
_entity.pdbx_description
1 polymer ?
#
loop_
_entity_poly.entity_id
_entity_poly.type
_entity_poly.pdbx_seq_one_letter_code
_entity_poly.pdbx_strand_id
1 'polypeptide(L)'
;MNVLELNNQNIQNFDSIMKGKCIILFHHPQCGHCIELRPIWEKVKQMNNDKPINIMEIDANMLNQINHPIKNSVRGFPQIVRLENGKIMEEFNQSRNVENLNNFINQNIIDNKNINHSLNNTDNKKKGKMNKKGKMNKLTNKKGKIYKKGKNNIRTRKSQKVKN
;
A
#
# COMPACT_ATOMS: atom_id res chain seq x y z
N MET A 1 5.71 -13.86 11.22
CA MET A 1 5.68 -12.38 11.35
C MET A 1 7.10 -11.86 11.37
N ASN A 2 7.38 -10.78 10.67
CA ASN A 2 8.67 -10.11 10.70
C ASN A 2 8.52 -8.80 11.49
N VAL A 3 9.15 -8.72 12.65
CA VAL A 3 9.15 -7.51 13.50
C VAL A 3 10.51 -6.86 13.41
N LEU A 4 10.51 -5.59 13.04
CA LEU A 4 11.70 -4.76 12.95
C LEU A 4 11.57 -3.58 13.90
N GLU A 5 12.48 -3.48 14.86
CA GLU A 5 12.66 -2.28 15.66
C GLU A 5 13.66 -1.34 14.95
N LEU A 6 13.23 -0.10 14.68
CA LEU A 6 14.08 0.88 14.04
C LEU A 6 15.18 1.36 15.01
N ASN A 7 16.42 1.31 14.54
CA ASN A 7 17.61 1.71 15.31
C ASN A 7 18.67 2.34 14.39
N ASN A 8 19.77 2.80 14.98
CA ASN A 8 20.85 3.46 14.25
C ASN A 8 21.54 2.57 13.20
N GLN A 9 21.44 1.25 13.29
CA GLN A 9 22.07 0.32 12.35
C GLN A 9 21.22 0.11 11.10
N ASN A 10 19.88 0.20 11.22
CA ASN A 10 18.96 -0.10 10.13
C ASN A 10 18.23 1.12 9.56
N ILE A 11 18.36 2.30 10.17
CA ILE A 11 17.68 3.54 9.74
C ILE A 11 18.03 3.94 8.31
N GLN A 12 19.22 3.62 7.82
CA GLN A 12 19.66 3.91 6.46
C GLN A 12 18.82 3.14 5.42
N ASN A 13 18.25 2.01 5.81
CA ASN A 13 17.41 1.17 4.97
C ASN A 13 15.91 1.50 5.10
N PHE A 14 15.57 2.56 5.82
CA PHE A 14 14.18 2.92 6.14
C PHE A 14 13.28 2.98 4.91
N ASP A 15 13.70 3.68 3.86
CA ASP A 15 12.91 3.81 2.63
C ASP A 15 12.70 2.47 1.92
N SER A 16 13.66 1.54 2.01
CA SER A 16 13.51 0.19 1.47
C SER A 16 12.51 -0.64 2.27
N ILE A 17 12.52 -0.49 3.59
CA ILE A 17 11.62 -1.20 4.50
C ILE A 17 10.18 -0.68 4.31
N MET A 18 10.02 0.60 4.00
CA MET A 18 8.73 1.23 3.74
C MET A 18 8.08 0.83 2.40
N LYS A 19 8.82 0.13 1.53
CA LYS A 19 8.26 -0.44 0.30
C LYS A 19 7.44 -1.68 0.64
N GLY A 20 6.17 -1.69 0.22
CA GLY A 20 5.25 -2.78 0.50
C GLY A 20 4.27 -2.45 1.61
N LYS A 21 3.68 -3.51 2.19
CA LYS A 21 2.66 -3.38 3.26
C LYS A 21 3.30 -3.66 4.60
N CYS A 22 3.10 -2.77 5.56
CA CYS A 22 3.54 -2.96 6.94
C CYS A 22 2.61 -2.26 7.93
N ILE A 23 2.70 -2.68 9.19
CA ILE A 23 2.10 -2.00 10.34
C ILE A 23 3.22 -1.26 11.05
N ILE A 24 3.03 0.00 11.38
CA ILE A 24 3.97 0.77 12.20
C ILE A 24 3.34 1.11 13.53
N LEU A 25 4.08 0.84 14.60
CA LEU A 25 3.84 1.35 15.93
C LEU A 25 4.84 2.47 16.22
N PHE A 26 4.36 3.71 16.33
CA PHE A 26 5.14 4.81 16.91
C PHE A 26 4.90 4.84 18.42
N HIS A 27 5.98 4.82 19.20
CA HIS A 27 5.90 4.79 20.65
C HIS A 27 6.96 5.70 21.29
N HIS A 28 6.77 5.99 22.59
CA HIS A 28 7.76 6.71 23.39
C HIS A 28 7.96 5.94 24.70
N PRO A 29 9.18 5.74 25.16
CA PRO A 29 9.48 4.89 26.33
C PRO A 29 8.89 5.42 27.65
N GLN A 30 8.73 6.74 27.77
CA GLN A 30 8.16 7.40 28.96
C GLN A 30 6.68 7.72 28.85
N CYS A 31 6.00 7.26 27.80
CA CYS A 31 4.57 7.50 27.60
C CYS A 31 3.75 6.44 28.35
N GLY A 32 2.91 6.85 29.31
CA GLY A 32 2.06 5.96 30.10
C GLY A 32 1.19 5.05 29.23
N HIS A 33 0.51 5.59 28.21
CA HIS A 33 -0.31 4.81 27.30
C HIS A 33 0.49 3.83 26.44
N CYS A 34 1.76 4.13 26.15
CA CYS A 34 2.64 3.18 25.47
C CYS A 34 3.03 2.02 26.39
N ILE A 35 3.26 2.31 27.68
CA ILE A 35 3.55 1.29 28.69
C ILE A 35 2.34 0.36 28.87
N GLU A 36 1.12 0.91 28.95
CA GLU A 36 -0.13 0.15 29.03
C GLU A 36 -0.36 -0.72 27.78
N LEU A 37 -0.04 -0.21 26.58
CA LEU A 37 -0.19 -0.93 25.33
C LEU A 37 0.78 -2.11 25.22
N ARG A 38 2.00 -2.01 25.75
CA ARG A 38 3.09 -2.97 25.54
C ARG A 38 2.67 -4.43 25.79
N PRO A 39 2.08 -4.82 26.92
CA PRO A 39 1.68 -6.21 27.15
C PRO A 39 0.63 -6.71 26.16
N ILE A 40 -0.29 -5.85 25.73
CA ILE A 40 -1.31 -6.17 24.73
C ILE A 40 -0.65 -6.37 23.36
N TRP A 41 0.27 -5.48 23.00
CA TRP A 41 1.01 -5.52 21.74
C TRP A 41 1.87 -6.77 21.60
N GLU A 42 2.61 -7.13 22.66
CA GLU A 42 3.40 -8.38 22.71
C GLU A 42 2.52 -9.62 22.52
N LYS A 43 1.37 -9.65 23.19
CA LYS A 43 0.41 -10.77 23.03
C LYS A 43 -0.09 -10.86 21.59
N VAL A 44 -0.42 -9.76 20.95
CA VAL A 44 -0.86 -9.73 19.55
C VAL A 44 0.26 -10.17 18.60
N LYS A 45 1.51 -9.76 18.85
CA LYS A 45 2.68 -10.25 18.10
C LYS A 45 2.83 -11.77 18.22
N GLN A 46 2.72 -12.32 19.42
CA GLN A 46 2.80 -13.77 19.65
C GLN A 46 1.70 -14.54 18.92
N MET A 47 0.45 -14.02 18.90
CA MET A 47 -0.68 -14.66 18.20
C MET A 47 -0.52 -14.67 16.67
N ASN A 48 0.37 -13.88 16.12
CA ASN A 48 0.56 -13.71 14.68
C ASN A 48 1.98 -14.06 14.20
N ASN A 49 2.78 -14.70 15.02
CA ASN A 49 4.21 -14.97 14.75
C ASN A 49 4.44 -15.82 13.49
N ASP A 50 3.49 -16.68 13.14
CA ASP A 50 3.50 -17.56 11.97
C ASP A 50 2.95 -16.92 10.69
N LYS A 51 2.41 -15.69 10.78
CA LYS A 51 1.77 -15.03 9.66
C LYS A 51 2.73 -14.13 8.87
N PRO A 52 2.53 -13.95 7.56
CA PRO A 52 3.38 -13.10 6.72
C PRO A 52 3.03 -11.60 6.90
N ILE A 53 3.27 -11.07 8.11
CA ILE A 53 3.00 -9.69 8.49
C ILE A 53 4.34 -9.01 8.77
N ASN A 54 4.54 -7.82 8.22
CA ASN A 54 5.65 -6.96 8.56
C ASN A 54 5.19 -5.91 9.58
N ILE A 55 5.89 -5.83 10.70
CA ILE A 55 5.66 -4.84 11.74
C ILE A 55 6.96 -4.05 11.94
N MET A 56 6.84 -2.74 12.05
CA MET A 56 7.92 -1.85 12.42
C MET A 56 7.57 -1.12 13.70
N GLU A 57 8.49 -1.12 14.66
CA GLU A 57 8.37 -0.34 15.89
C GLU A 57 9.36 0.82 15.83
N ILE A 58 8.87 2.04 16.05
CA ILE A 58 9.65 3.26 15.94
C ILE A 58 9.56 4.05 17.25
N ASP A 59 10.68 4.12 17.94
CA ASP A 59 10.82 4.99 19.12
C ASP A 59 10.79 6.48 18.70
N ALA A 60 10.10 7.30 19.47
CA ALA A 60 9.99 8.74 19.24
C ALA A 60 11.36 9.44 19.10
N ASN A 61 12.37 8.96 19.82
CA ASN A 61 13.74 9.50 19.74
C ASN A 61 14.39 9.28 18.36
N MET A 62 13.89 8.30 17.59
CA MET A 62 14.39 8.01 16.24
C MET A 62 13.71 8.90 15.17
N LEU A 63 12.57 9.54 15.44
CA LEU A 63 11.81 10.29 14.44
C LEU A 63 12.61 11.42 13.77
N ASN A 64 13.46 12.11 14.54
CA ASN A 64 14.28 13.19 13.99
C ASN A 64 15.35 12.70 13.01
N GLN A 65 15.72 11.43 13.10
CA GLN A 65 16.73 10.81 12.25
C GLN A 65 16.14 10.24 10.95
N ILE A 66 14.81 10.09 10.90
CA ILE A 66 14.11 9.58 9.72
C ILE A 66 14.02 10.69 8.66
N ASN A 67 14.57 10.44 7.48
CA ASN A 67 14.43 11.34 6.34
C ASN A 67 13.25 10.92 5.43
N HIS A 68 12.05 10.81 6.02
CA HIS A 68 10.83 10.43 5.29
C HIS A 68 9.64 11.25 5.80
N PRO A 69 8.71 11.67 4.91
CA PRO A 69 7.55 12.51 5.27
C PRO A 69 6.66 11.92 6.36
N ILE A 70 6.69 10.60 6.58
CA ILE A 70 5.86 9.91 7.58
C ILE A 70 6.06 10.47 8.99
N LYS A 71 7.27 10.96 9.33
CA LYS A 71 7.52 11.56 10.65
C LYS A 71 6.57 12.73 10.96
N ASN A 72 6.16 13.47 9.92
CA ASN A 72 5.26 14.61 10.06
C ASN A 72 3.79 14.20 10.28
N SER A 73 3.47 12.92 10.12
CA SER A 73 2.13 12.39 10.36
C SER A 73 1.91 11.92 11.81
N VAL A 74 2.99 11.86 12.61
CA VAL A 74 2.91 11.43 14.00
C VAL A 74 2.34 12.56 14.84
N ARG A 75 1.16 12.32 15.44
CA ARG A 75 0.42 13.32 16.24
C ARG A 75 0.50 13.08 17.74
N GLY A 76 0.91 11.89 18.15
CA GLY A 76 0.99 11.47 19.55
C GLY A 76 1.41 10.02 19.68
N PHE A 77 1.53 9.55 20.93
CA PHE A 77 1.97 8.20 21.25
C PHE A 77 1.01 7.51 22.20
N PRO A 78 0.78 6.18 22.02
CA PRO A 78 1.17 5.39 20.85
C PRO A 78 0.27 5.69 19.66
N GLN A 79 0.85 5.70 18.45
CA GLN A 79 0.12 5.75 17.20
C GLN A 79 0.41 4.49 16.40
N ILE A 80 -0.62 3.83 15.90
CA ILE A 80 -0.50 2.60 15.10
C ILE A 80 -1.11 2.87 13.74
N VAL A 81 -0.35 2.62 12.69
CA VAL A 81 -0.79 2.88 11.31
C VAL A 81 -0.50 1.69 10.41
N ARG A 82 -1.35 1.50 9.40
CA ARG A 82 -1.12 0.60 8.29
C ARG A 82 -0.59 1.38 7.10
N LEU A 83 0.51 0.90 6.53
CA LEU A 83 1.15 1.50 5.37
C LEU A 83 1.11 0.58 4.16
N GLU A 84 1.11 1.22 3.02
CA GLU A 84 1.38 0.58 1.74
C GLU A 84 2.24 1.51 0.87
N ASN A 85 3.42 1.02 0.48
CA ASN A 85 4.39 1.76 -0.35
C ASN A 85 4.70 3.17 0.20
N GLY A 86 4.96 3.26 1.50
CA GLY A 86 5.32 4.50 2.20
C GLY A 86 4.16 5.45 2.49
N LYS A 87 2.91 5.08 2.14
CA LYS A 87 1.72 5.89 2.42
C LYS A 87 0.89 5.28 3.53
N ILE A 88 0.39 6.12 4.42
CA ILE A 88 -0.57 5.70 5.46
C ILE A 88 -1.91 5.44 4.76
N MET A 89 -2.39 4.20 4.90
CA MET A 89 -3.69 3.76 4.40
C MET A 89 -4.76 3.84 5.47
N GLU A 90 -4.38 3.56 6.73
CA GLU A 90 -5.31 3.56 7.85
C GLU A 90 -4.57 3.80 9.16
N GLU A 91 -5.20 4.52 10.08
CA GLU A 91 -4.77 4.68 11.46
C GLU A 91 -5.69 3.90 12.39
N PHE A 92 -5.11 3.21 13.36
CA PHE A 92 -5.87 2.46 14.37
C PHE A 92 -6.51 3.43 15.37
N ASN A 93 -7.83 3.54 15.34
CA ASN A 93 -8.61 4.47 16.17
C ASN A 93 -9.61 3.77 17.11
N GLN A 94 -9.43 2.45 17.33
CA GLN A 94 -10.30 1.67 18.21
C GLN A 94 -9.71 1.52 19.62
N SER A 95 -10.46 0.90 20.52
CA SER A 95 -9.96 0.53 21.84
C SER A 95 -8.76 -0.40 21.73
N ARG A 96 -7.69 -0.09 22.48
CA ARG A 96 -6.43 -0.82 22.47
C ARG A 96 -6.51 -2.12 23.25
N ASN A 97 -7.29 -3.06 22.76
CA ASN A 97 -7.38 -4.42 23.29
C ASN A 97 -6.85 -5.45 22.29
N VAL A 98 -6.63 -6.67 22.76
CA VAL A 98 -6.05 -7.75 21.94
C VAL A 98 -6.89 -8.04 20.70
N GLU A 99 -8.21 -8.07 20.82
CA GLU A 99 -9.12 -8.42 19.75
C GLU A 99 -9.07 -7.38 18.61
N ASN A 100 -9.25 -6.09 18.93
CA ASN A 100 -9.26 -5.01 17.95
C ASN A 100 -7.90 -4.87 17.24
N LEU A 101 -6.81 -4.97 17.98
CA LEU A 101 -5.45 -4.92 17.40
C LEU A 101 -5.17 -6.14 16.52
N ASN A 102 -5.59 -7.33 16.97
CA ASN A 102 -5.44 -8.53 16.17
C ASN A 102 -6.24 -8.45 14.86
N ASN A 103 -7.46 -7.92 14.89
CA ASN A 103 -8.29 -7.71 13.72
C ASN A 103 -7.64 -6.69 12.76
N PHE A 104 -7.17 -5.55 13.26
CA PHE A 104 -6.50 -4.52 12.47
C PHE A 104 -5.25 -5.06 11.75
N ILE A 105 -4.43 -5.83 12.44
CA ILE A 105 -3.22 -6.45 11.88
C ILE A 105 -3.58 -7.48 10.81
N ASN A 106 -4.61 -8.30 11.05
CA ASN A 106 -5.00 -9.37 10.13
C ASN A 106 -5.71 -8.87 8.86
N GLN A 107 -6.36 -7.73 8.87
CA GLN A 107 -6.91 -7.10 7.65
C GLN A 107 -5.83 -6.92 6.57
N ASN A 108 -4.60 -6.66 6.97
CA ASN A 108 -3.45 -6.54 6.07
C ASN A 108 -3.16 -7.83 5.28
N ILE A 109 -3.50 -9.00 5.83
CA ILE A 109 -3.29 -10.31 5.18
C ILE A 109 -4.39 -10.59 4.14
N ILE A 110 -5.63 -10.22 4.46
CA ILE A 110 -6.79 -10.51 3.61
C ILE A 110 -6.66 -9.78 2.28
N ASP A 111 -6.23 -8.53 2.29
CA ASP A 111 -6.02 -7.74 1.09
C ASP A 111 -4.96 -8.37 0.15
N ASN A 112 -3.93 -9.00 0.71
CA ASN A 112 -2.90 -9.71 -0.06
C ASN A 112 -3.44 -10.98 -0.74
N LYS A 113 -4.34 -11.72 -0.11
CA LYS A 113 -4.92 -12.95 -0.68
C LYS A 113 -5.88 -12.64 -1.83
N ASN A 114 -6.65 -11.55 -1.73
CA ASN A 114 -7.60 -11.15 -2.76
C ASN A 114 -6.90 -10.67 -4.04
N ILE A 115 -5.76 -10.01 -3.94
CA ILE A 115 -4.97 -9.58 -5.10
C ILE A 115 -4.40 -10.80 -5.83
N ASN A 116 -3.85 -11.78 -5.12
CA ASN A 116 -3.29 -12.99 -5.71
C ASN A 116 -4.37 -13.89 -6.35
N HIS A 117 -5.57 -13.92 -5.79
CA HIS A 117 -6.69 -14.68 -6.38
C HIS A 117 -7.24 -14.02 -7.64
N SER A 118 -7.24 -12.70 -7.72
CA SER A 118 -7.65 -11.93 -8.90
C SER A 118 -6.65 -12.08 -10.06
N LEU A 119 -5.35 -12.13 -9.79
CA LEU A 119 -4.31 -12.32 -10.80
C LEU A 119 -4.31 -13.75 -11.37
N ASN A 120 -4.55 -14.77 -10.54
CA ASN A 120 -4.59 -16.16 -10.98
C ASN A 120 -5.84 -16.51 -11.81
N ASN A 121 -6.93 -15.74 -11.68
CA ASN A 121 -8.15 -15.96 -12.47
C ASN A 121 -8.11 -15.30 -13.87
N THR A 122 -7.22 -14.34 -14.11
CA THR A 122 -7.08 -13.71 -15.44
C THR A 122 -6.26 -14.55 -16.41
N ASP A 123 -5.32 -15.35 -15.92
CA ASP A 123 -4.46 -16.18 -16.78
C ASP A 123 -5.13 -17.48 -17.27
N ASN A 124 -6.14 -17.97 -16.55
CA ASN A 124 -6.88 -19.18 -16.96
C ASN A 124 -7.99 -18.92 -17.99
N LYS A 125 -8.35 -17.65 -18.30
CA LYS A 125 -9.39 -17.33 -19.30
C LYS A 125 -8.84 -17.18 -20.72
N LYS A 126 -7.52 -17.19 -20.93
CA LYS A 126 -6.89 -17.07 -22.26
C LYS A 126 -6.45 -18.39 -22.92
N LYS A 127 -6.58 -19.54 -22.25
CA LYS A 127 -6.17 -20.85 -22.83
C LYS A 127 -7.30 -21.74 -23.36
N GLY A 128 -8.51 -21.25 -23.49
CA GLY A 128 -9.66 -22.06 -23.90
C GLY A 128 -10.47 -21.50 -25.07
N LYS A 129 -9.84 -21.16 -26.22
CA LYS A 129 -10.57 -21.06 -27.49
C LYS A 129 -9.60 -20.98 -28.69
N MET A 130 -9.07 -22.12 -29.05
CA MET A 130 -8.63 -22.38 -30.44
C MET A 130 -8.97 -23.84 -30.78
N ASN A 131 -10.12 -24.02 -31.42
CA ASN A 131 -10.35 -25.00 -32.48
C ASN A 131 -11.87 -25.10 -32.74
N LYS A 132 -12.31 -24.52 -33.86
CA LYS A 132 -13.25 -25.21 -34.77
C LYS A 132 -13.24 -24.48 -36.09
N LYS A 133 -12.79 -25.22 -37.10
CA LYS A 133 -12.95 -24.97 -38.54
C LYS A 133 -14.46 -24.85 -38.86
N GLY A 134 -14.80 -23.94 -39.76
CA GLY A 134 -16.15 -23.86 -40.30
C GLY A 134 -16.32 -22.80 -41.37
N LYS A 135 -15.96 -23.22 -42.63
CA LYS A 135 -16.55 -22.86 -43.92
C LYS A 135 -16.83 -21.39 -44.29
N MET A 136 -16.20 -21.06 -45.40
CA MET A 136 -16.45 -20.02 -46.36
C MET A 136 -17.94 -19.85 -46.71
N ASN A 137 -18.45 -18.60 -46.72
CA ASN A 137 -19.39 -18.17 -47.72
C ASN A 137 -19.09 -16.73 -48.15
N LYS A 138 -18.74 -16.58 -49.41
CA LYS A 138 -18.70 -15.35 -50.19
C LYS A 138 -20.10 -14.79 -50.30
N LEU A 139 -20.30 -13.52 -50.00
CA LEU A 139 -21.29 -12.70 -50.70
C LEU A 139 -20.78 -11.27 -50.83
N THR A 140 -20.67 -10.89 -52.10
CA THR A 140 -20.39 -9.57 -52.62
C THR A 140 -21.58 -8.64 -52.41
N ASN A 141 -21.38 -7.37 -52.04
CA ASN A 141 -21.74 -6.19 -52.86
C ASN A 141 -21.76 -4.85 -52.05
N LYS A 142 -20.96 -3.96 -52.59
CA LYS A 142 -21.30 -2.62 -53.13
C LYS A 142 -21.40 -1.44 -52.18
N LYS A 143 -20.60 -0.42 -52.54
CA LYS A 143 -20.74 1.03 -52.34
C LYS A 143 -20.42 1.52 -50.90
N GLY A 144 -19.31 2.13 -50.60
CA GLY A 144 -18.79 3.39 -51.12
C GLY A 144 -19.22 4.55 -50.27
N LYS A 145 -18.36 4.99 -49.35
CA LYS A 145 -18.17 6.41 -49.02
C LYS A 145 -17.02 6.61 -48.06
N ILE A 146 -16.03 7.30 -48.58
CA ILE A 146 -14.87 7.87 -47.86
C ILE A 146 -15.34 9.12 -47.15
N TYR A 147 -15.03 9.25 -45.83
CA TYR A 147 -15.01 10.56 -45.17
C TYR A 147 -13.66 10.80 -44.55
N LYS A 148 -12.91 11.71 -45.19
CA LYS A 148 -11.78 12.43 -44.62
C LYS A 148 -12.29 13.63 -43.82
N LYS A 149 -11.57 13.98 -42.77
CA LYS A 149 -11.42 15.24 -42.01
C LYS A 149 -11.64 15.00 -40.52
N GLY A 150 -10.83 15.55 -39.61
CA GLY A 150 -10.10 16.78 -39.66
C GLY A 150 -9.03 16.88 -38.59
N LYS A 151 -8.05 17.63 -38.93
CA LYS A 151 -6.96 18.11 -38.08
C LYS A 151 -7.49 19.07 -37.02
N ASN A 152 -7.14 18.88 -35.76
CA ASN A 152 -7.30 19.94 -34.76
C ASN A 152 -5.94 20.41 -34.24
N ASN A 153 -5.71 21.69 -34.47
CA ASN A 153 -4.57 22.51 -34.10
C ASN A 153 -4.41 22.60 -32.56
N ILE A 154 -3.19 22.34 -32.12
CA ILE A 154 -2.73 22.70 -30.79
C ILE A 154 -2.25 24.14 -30.84
N ARG A 155 -2.94 25.04 -30.13
CA ARG A 155 -2.50 26.42 -29.89
C ARG A 155 -1.58 26.44 -28.68
N THR A 156 -0.33 26.72 -28.92
CA THR A 156 0.68 27.15 -27.93
C THR A 156 0.35 28.53 -27.40
N ARG A 157 0.20 28.72 -26.11
CA ARG A 157 0.16 30.00 -25.44
C ARG A 157 1.57 30.38 -24.95
N LYS A 158 2.08 31.46 -25.48
CA LYS A 158 3.31 32.16 -25.08
C LYS A 158 3.16 32.76 -23.68
N SER A 159 4.15 32.55 -22.85
CA SER A 159 4.38 33.25 -21.58
C SER A 159 4.76 34.69 -21.79
N GLN A 160 4.07 35.59 -21.11
CA GLN A 160 4.51 37.00 -21.00
C GLN A 160 5.36 37.16 -19.72
N LYS A 161 6.56 37.68 -19.93
CA LYS A 161 7.43 38.26 -18.90
C LYS A 161 6.81 39.56 -18.40
N VAL A 162 6.69 39.71 -17.09
CA VAL A 162 6.53 41.02 -16.45
C VAL A 162 7.81 41.32 -15.70
N LYS A 163 8.43 42.45 -16.12
CA LYS A 163 9.48 43.16 -15.37
C LYS A 163 8.78 44.08 -14.39
N ASN A 164 9.15 44.05 -13.13
CA ASN A 164 9.60 45.20 -12.32
C ASN A 164 10.11 44.65 -11.00
#